data_8ce4f6d33112066fbb33a6b271abef21
#
_entry.id   8ce4f6d33112066fbb33a6b271abef21
#
_cell.length_a   1.000
_cell.length_b   1.000
_cell.length_c   1.000
_cell.angle_alpha   90.00
_cell.angle_beta   90.00
_cell.angle_gamma   90.00
#
_symmetry.space_group_name_H-M   'P 1'
#
loop_
_entity.id
_entity.type
_entity.pdbx_description
1 polymer ?
#
loop_
_entity_poly.entity_id
_entity_poly.type
_entity_poly.pdbx_seq_one_letter_code
_entity_poly.pdbx_strand_id
1 'polypeptide(L)'
;IAGGAYGGGSSGSGYGSSINDGDYAKVFTLHDFEARNYSFVPSNEFIRGNAEPSTIKKSGKYSLRFEYNILALGQENRAYIDLGSELVLKYPPKNIGMSVNAFGYSPGTLGLRFRTQDGEDIDVVASKGISWLGWSDVEAAPPQDLDLYPLKLTHIYFEMPFNRDDIGVFLIDKLQAFYPVNQDAQGNVQSAYDFYVVKAGDTITDISRRIYGTIAYVNEIMANNSLTSGDILPVGKV
;
A
#
# COMPACT_ATOMS: atom_id res chain seq x y z
N ILE A 1 24.38 -27.79 -9.71
CA ILE A 1 23.07 -28.32 -10.11
C ILE A 1 22.04 -27.31 -9.60
N ALA A 2 21.50 -26.52 -10.52
CA ALA A 2 20.50 -25.51 -10.25
C ALA A 2 19.13 -26.19 -10.10
N GLY A 3 18.47 -25.96 -8.97
CA GLY A 3 17.09 -26.34 -8.75
C GLY A 3 16.19 -25.10 -8.89
N GLY A 4 15.51 -24.98 -10.02
CA GLY A 4 14.49 -23.97 -10.20
C GLY A 4 13.23 -24.35 -9.43
N ALA A 5 12.77 -23.47 -8.55
CA ALA A 5 11.47 -23.59 -7.89
C ALA A 5 10.40 -22.95 -8.77
N TYR A 6 9.52 -23.78 -9.32
CA TYR A 6 8.28 -23.35 -9.96
C TYR A 6 7.30 -22.89 -8.87
N GLY A 7 6.91 -21.62 -8.91
CA GLY A 7 5.81 -21.12 -8.11
C GLY A 7 4.48 -21.69 -8.59
N GLY A 8 3.99 -22.71 -7.92
CA GLY A 8 2.64 -23.22 -8.12
C GLY A 8 1.62 -22.31 -7.46
N GLY A 9 0.72 -21.73 -8.25
CA GLY A 9 -0.46 -21.09 -7.72
C GLY A 9 -1.32 -22.09 -6.95
N SER A 10 -1.41 -21.95 -5.64
CA SER A 10 -2.32 -22.76 -4.84
C SER A 10 -3.68 -22.06 -4.78
N SER A 11 -4.66 -22.66 -5.41
CA SER A 11 -6.07 -22.39 -5.20
C SER A 11 -6.44 -22.75 -3.76
N GLY A 12 -7.08 -21.80 -3.08
CA GLY A 12 -7.34 -21.76 -1.66
C GLY A 12 -7.86 -23.01 -0.98
N SER A 13 -7.24 -23.30 0.11
CA SER A 13 -7.85 -23.89 1.27
C SER A 13 -7.35 -23.14 2.51
N GLY A 14 -8.22 -22.40 3.16
CA GLY A 14 -8.30 -21.98 4.55
C GLY A 14 -7.08 -21.61 5.39
N TYR A 15 -5.90 -21.47 4.84
CA TYR A 15 -4.70 -21.03 5.54
C TYR A 15 -4.24 -19.73 4.93
N GLY A 16 -4.03 -18.71 5.77
CA GLY A 16 -3.61 -17.38 5.35
C GLY A 16 -2.38 -17.42 4.45
N SER A 17 -2.43 -16.65 3.35
CA SER A 17 -1.27 -16.42 2.51
C SER A 17 -0.31 -15.42 3.16
N SER A 18 0.96 -15.48 2.80
CA SER A 18 1.96 -14.48 3.16
C SER A 18 2.64 -13.97 1.89
N ILE A 19 2.84 -12.67 1.81
CA ILE A 19 3.59 -12.05 0.73
C ILE A 19 5.08 -12.36 0.95
N ASN A 20 5.73 -12.87 -0.09
CA ASN A 20 7.17 -13.14 -0.03
C ASN A 20 7.95 -11.88 -0.44
N ASP A 21 8.43 -11.13 0.54
CA ASP A 21 9.20 -9.91 0.33
C ASP A 21 10.48 -10.12 -0.51
N GLY A 22 11.00 -11.36 -0.57
CA GLY A 22 12.17 -11.70 -1.37
C GLY A 22 11.95 -11.66 -2.90
N ASP A 23 10.69 -11.63 -3.34
CA ASP A 23 10.34 -11.54 -4.76
C ASP A 23 10.41 -10.10 -5.31
N TYR A 24 10.69 -9.12 -4.45
CA TYR A 24 10.70 -7.71 -4.79
C TYR A 24 12.05 -7.06 -4.51
N ALA A 25 12.43 -6.10 -5.36
CA ALA A 25 13.68 -5.34 -5.21
C ALA A 25 13.64 -4.40 -4.01
N LYS A 26 12.47 -3.84 -3.73
CA LYS A 26 12.22 -2.88 -2.64
C LYS A 26 10.83 -3.09 -2.06
N VAL A 27 10.77 -3.02 -0.73
CA VAL A 27 9.54 -3.02 0.06
C VAL A 27 9.53 -1.80 0.95
N PHE A 28 8.48 -0.99 0.87
CA PHE A 28 8.30 0.20 1.69
C PHE A 28 7.08 0.07 2.59
N THR A 29 7.26 0.30 3.88
CA THR A 29 6.14 0.46 4.80
C THR A 29 5.46 1.80 4.53
N LEU A 30 4.19 1.77 4.12
CA LEU A 30 3.36 2.95 3.92
C LEU A 30 2.71 3.37 5.23
N HIS A 31 2.18 2.39 5.99
CA HIS A 31 1.58 2.60 7.30
C HIS A 31 1.79 1.38 8.18
N ASP A 32 2.31 1.57 9.39
CA ASP A 32 2.57 0.49 10.36
C ASP A 32 1.53 0.41 11.48
N PHE A 33 0.56 1.34 11.48
CA PHE A 33 -0.52 1.48 12.47
C PHE A 33 -0.07 1.69 13.93
N GLU A 34 1.21 2.03 14.14
CA GLU A 34 1.74 2.37 15.46
C GLU A 34 1.27 3.76 15.93
N ALA A 35 1.17 4.71 14.99
CA ALA A 35 0.58 6.02 15.23
C ALA A 35 -0.95 5.95 15.05
N ARG A 36 -1.68 6.56 16.01
CA ARG A 36 -3.15 6.61 16.00
C ARG A 36 -3.69 7.77 15.18
N ASN A 37 -3.21 7.95 13.97
CA ASN A 37 -3.56 9.06 13.08
C ASN A 37 -4.58 8.68 12.00
N TYR A 38 -5.33 7.62 12.20
CA TYR A 38 -6.38 7.13 11.32
C TYR A 38 -7.76 7.30 11.94
N SER A 39 -8.81 7.35 11.12
CA SER A 39 -10.18 7.49 11.58
C SER A 39 -11.18 6.77 10.69
N PHE A 40 -12.32 6.38 11.29
CA PHE A 40 -13.43 5.79 10.55
C PHE A 40 -14.25 6.88 9.86
N VAL A 41 -14.60 6.67 8.58
CA VAL A 41 -15.45 7.57 7.80
C VAL A 41 -16.52 6.74 7.08
N PRO A 42 -17.83 6.95 7.37
CA PRO A 42 -18.91 6.30 6.64
C PRO A 42 -19.19 7.00 5.32
N SER A 43 -19.55 6.26 4.26
CA SER A 43 -19.99 6.87 2.99
C SER A 43 -21.38 7.50 3.07
N ASN A 44 -22.23 7.04 4.00
CA ASN A 44 -23.58 7.55 4.21
C ASN A 44 -24.08 7.29 5.65
N GLU A 45 -25.28 7.76 5.96
CA GLU A 45 -25.90 7.70 7.29
C GLU A 45 -26.31 6.29 7.77
N PHE A 46 -26.37 5.31 6.85
CA PHE A 46 -26.71 3.91 7.15
C PHE A 46 -25.51 3.07 7.60
N ILE A 47 -24.33 3.69 7.68
CA ILE A 47 -23.09 3.02 8.01
C ILE A 47 -22.56 3.54 9.34
N ARG A 48 -22.17 2.63 10.22
CA ARG A 48 -21.54 2.89 11.50
C ARG A 48 -20.28 2.09 11.62
N GLY A 49 -19.36 2.53 12.44
CA GLY A 49 -18.13 1.81 12.72
C GLY A 49 -17.18 2.56 13.61
N ASN A 50 -16.00 2.00 13.76
CA ASN A 50 -14.94 2.58 14.57
C ASN A 50 -13.57 2.16 14.03
N ALA A 51 -12.56 2.95 14.33
CA ALA A 51 -11.15 2.67 14.07
C ALA A 51 -10.35 2.91 15.34
N GLU A 52 -9.74 1.86 15.86
CA GLU A 52 -8.97 1.93 17.10
C GLU A 52 -7.77 0.98 17.08
N PRO A 53 -6.74 1.19 17.91
CA PRO A 53 -5.62 0.26 17.98
C PRO A 53 -6.01 -1.05 18.64
N SER A 54 -5.42 -2.15 18.16
CA SER A 54 -5.51 -3.49 18.74
C SER A 54 -4.13 -4.01 19.11
N THR A 55 -4.03 -4.74 20.21
CA THR A 55 -2.82 -5.47 20.62
C THR A 55 -2.66 -6.81 19.91
N ILE A 56 -3.69 -7.30 19.23
CA ILE A 56 -3.61 -8.46 18.32
C ILE A 56 -3.03 -7.94 16.99
N LYS A 57 -1.82 -8.33 16.67
CA LYS A 57 -1.01 -7.70 15.62
C LYS A 57 -0.25 -8.72 14.81
N LYS A 58 0.21 -8.32 13.63
CA LYS A 58 1.14 -9.08 12.79
C LYS A 58 2.58 -8.62 13.02
N SER A 59 2.78 -7.32 13.24
CA SER A 59 4.08 -6.73 13.52
C SER A 59 3.99 -5.56 14.52
N GLY A 60 5.13 -5.02 15.01
CA GLY A 60 5.15 -3.87 15.89
C GLY A 60 4.45 -4.06 17.22
N LYS A 61 3.73 -3.05 17.71
CA LYS A 61 2.99 -3.04 18.96
C LYS A 61 1.48 -3.12 18.77
N TYR A 62 0.98 -2.52 17.69
CA TYR A 62 -0.44 -2.38 17.39
C TYR A 62 -0.75 -2.75 15.96
N SER A 63 -2.01 -3.15 15.71
CA SER A 63 -2.67 -3.15 14.42
C SER A 63 -3.87 -2.21 14.47
N LEU A 64 -4.43 -1.86 13.31
CA LEU A 64 -5.70 -1.17 13.21
C LEU A 64 -6.84 -2.17 13.45
N ARG A 65 -7.73 -1.89 14.42
CA ARG A 65 -9.02 -2.57 14.56
C ARG A 65 -10.08 -1.75 13.84
N PHE A 66 -10.60 -2.31 12.76
CA PHE A 66 -11.61 -1.73 11.90
C PHE A 66 -12.95 -2.43 12.13
N GLU A 67 -13.86 -1.76 12.84
CA GLU A 67 -15.24 -2.22 13.04
C GLU A 67 -16.17 -1.54 12.05
N TYR A 68 -17.11 -2.30 11.52
CA TYR A 68 -18.13 -1.78 10.62
C TYR A 68 -19.50 -2.42 10.88
N ASN A 69 -20.55 -1.64 10.63
CA ASN A 69 -21.93 -2.07 10.53
C ASN A 69 -22.54 -1.34 9.33
N ILE A 70 -22.75 -2.06 8.26
CA ILE A 70 -23.22 -1.56 6.98
C ILE A 70 -24.65 -2.05 6.75
N LEU A 71 -25.62 -1.13 6.78
CA LEU A 71 -26.93 -1.33 6.20
C LEU A 71 -26.84 -0.86 4.76
N ALA A 72 -26.86 -1.80 3.81
CA ALA A 72 -26.54 -1.56 2.40
C ALA A 72 -27.72 -0.97 1.62
N LEU A 73 -28.24 0.17 2.08
CA LEU A 73 -29.41 0.89 1.56
C LEU A 73 -29.05 2.11 0.69
N GLY A 74 -27.78 2.53 0.70
CA GLY A 74 -27.28 3.67 -0.04
C GLY A 74 -26.87 3.31 -1.48
N GLN A 75 -26.51 4.33 -2.25
CA GLN A 75 -25.89 4.14 -3.57
C GLN A 75 -24.44 3.64 -3.43
N GLU A 76 -23.71 4.18 -2.44
CA GLU A 76 -22.38 3.74 -2.04
C GLU A 76 -22.48 3.21 -0.60
N ASN A 77 -22.10 1.95 -0.40
CA ASN A 77 -22.21 1.26 0.89
C ASN A 77 -20.81 0.93 1.40
N ARG A 78 -20.03 1.97 1.71
CA ARG A 78 -18.62 1.84 2.10
C ARG A 78 -18.35 2.35 3.50
N ALA A 79 -17.63 1.53 4.25
CA ALA A 79 -16.92 1.93 5.44
C ALA A 79 -15.49 2.27 5.05
N TYR A 80 -15.03 3.49 5.30
CA TYR A 80 -13.68 3.93 5.02
C TYR A 80 -12.85 4.06 6.29
N ILE A 81 -11.56 3.80 6.16
CA ILE A 81 -10.54 4.24 7.09
C ILE A 81 -9.71 5.31 6.40
N ASP A 82 -9.83 6.54 6.85
CA ASP A 82 -8.92 7.63 6.50
C ASP A 82 -7.58 7.36 7.18
N LEU A 83 -6.50 7.33 6.42
CA LEU A 83 -5.16 7.01 6.92
C LEU A 83 -4.47 8.19 7.62
N GLY A 84 -5.12 9.36 7.64
CA GLY A 84 -4.74 10.53 8.48
C GLY A 84 -3.42 11.19 8.09
N SER A 85 -2.72 10.68 7.09
CA SER A 85 -1.50 11.24 6.54
C SER A 85 -1.46 11.07 5.02
N GLU A 86 -0.75 11.98 4.34
CA GLU A 86 -0.55 11.85 2.91
C GLU A 86 0.50 10.77 2.63
N LEU A 87 0.05 9.58 2.25
CA LEU A 87 0.91 8.49 1.81
C LEU A 87 1.16 8.64 0.32
N VAL A 88 2.22 9.36 -0.04
CA VAL A 88 2.53 9.69 -1.44
C VAL A 88 3.38 8.61 -2.08
N LEU A 89 2.86 8.03 -3.16
CA LEU A 89 3.60 7.14 -4.06
C LEU A 89 4.11 7.96 -5.24
N LYS A 90 5.41 8.13 -5.35
CA LYS A 90 6.03 8.87 -6.47
C LYS A 90 6.05 8.05 -7.76
N TYR A 91 6.16 6.73 -7.64
CA TYR A 91 6.26 5.79 -8.74
C TYR A 91 5.30 4.62 -8.50
N PRO A 92 4.83 3.94 -9.59
CA PRO A 92 3.92 2.82 -9.47
C PRO A 92 4.62 1.61 -8.82
N PRO A 93 4.18 1.18 -7.62
CA PRO A 93 4.56 -0.13 -7.12
C PRO A 93 3.88 -1.22 -7.95
N LYS A 94 4.45 -2.41 -7.98
CA LYS A 94 3.82 -3.57 -8.61
C LYS A 94 2.54 -3.95 -7.86
N ASN A 95 2.63 -4.02 -6.53
CA ASN A 95 1.53 -4.29 -5.62
C ASN A 95 1.62 -3.40 -4.37
N ILE A 96 0.47 -3.22 -3.73
CA ILE A 96 0.37 -2.75 -2.35
C ILE A 96 -0.30 -3.86 -1.55
N GLY A 97 0.41 -4.34 -0.54
CA GLY A 97 -0.06 -5.42 0.33
C GLY A 97 -0.42 -4.93 1.71
N MET A 98 -1.32 -5.66 2.36
CA MET A 98 -1.62 -5.51 3.77
C MET A 98 -1.97 -6.85 4.39
N SER A 99 -1.64 -7.03 5.68
CA SER A 99 -2.06 -8.18 6.46
C SER A 99 -3.43 -7.92 7.07
N VAL A 100 -4.39 -8.81 6.84
CA VAL A 100 -5.77 -8.67 7.31
C VAL A 100 -6.16 -9.88 8.15
N ASN A 101 -6.55 -9.65 9.40
CA ASN A 101 -7.11 -10.68 10.27
C ASN A 101 -8.63 -10.58 10.22
N ALA A 102 -9.28 -11.64 9.76
CA ALA A 102 -10.72 -11.73 9.68
C ALA A 102 -11.27 -12.64 10.79
N PHE A 103 -12.37 -12.21 11.41
CA PHE A 103 -13.09 -12.96 12.43
C PHE A 103 -14.34 -13.64 11.88
N GLY A 104 -14.69 -13.36 10.63
CA GLY A 104 -15.84 -13.93 9.94
C GLY A 104 -15.71 -13.81 8.44
N TYR A 105 -16.48 -14.62 7.71
CA TYR A 105 -16.58 -14.51 6.26
C TYR A 105 -17.50 -13.37 5.87
N SER A 106 -17.23 -12.72 4.73
CA SER A 106 -18.08 -11.66 4.18
C SER A 106 -17.99 -11.62 2.65
N PRO A 107 -19.11 -11.33 1.95
CA PRO A 107 -19.08 -11.11 0.49
C PRO A 107 -18.60 -9.71 0.10
N GLY A 108 -18.27 -8.85 1.06
CA GLY A 108 -17.85 -7.48 0.82
C GLY A 108 -16.49 -7.37 0.13
N THR A 109 -16.23 -6.25 -0.50
CA THR A 109 -14.98 -5.93 -1.21
C THR A 109 -14.08 -5.07 -0.34
N LEU A 110 -12.87 -5.53 -0.10
CA LEU A 110 -11.81 -4.75 0.57
C LEU A 110 -10.91 -4.12 -0.48
N GLY A 111 -10.63 -2.84 -0.36
CA GLY A 111 -9.80 -2.12 -1.32
C GLY A 111 -9.12 -0.88 -0.76
N LEU A 112 -8.43 -0.19 -1.66
CA LEU A 112 -7.66 1.01 -1.40
C LEU A 112 -8.15 2.14 -2.30
N ARG A 113 -8.24 3.36 -1.75
CA ARG A 113 -8.56 4.57 -2.50
C ARG A 113 -7.32 5.45 -2.62
N PHE A 114 -7.03 5.81 -3.85
CA PHE A 114 -5.97 6.75 -4.20
C PHE A 114 -6.59 8.04 -4.71
N ARG A 115 -5.82 9.13 -4.60
CA ARG A 115 -6.16 10.42 -5.18
C ARG A 115 -5.07 10.88 -6.13
N THR A 116 -5.45 11.29 -7.33
CA THR A 116 -4.56 11.88 -8.33
C THR A 116 -4.18 13.31 -7.95
N GLN A 117 -3.24 13.90 -8.69
CA GLN A 117 -2.87 15.31 -8.53
C GLN A 117 -4.03 16.26 -8.83
N ASP A 118 -4.92 15.88 -9.75
CA ASP A 118 -6.12 16.66 -10.14
C ASP A 118 -7.29 16.48 -9.17
N GLY A 119 -7.11 15.66 -8.12
CA GLY A 119 -8.11 15.42 -7.09
C GLY A 119 -9.12 14.32 -7.41
N GLU A 120 -8.92 13.56 -8.49
CA GLU A 120 -9.76 12.42 -8.83
C GLU A 120 -9.44 11.20 -7.95
N ASP A 121 -10.48 10.46 -7.56
CA ASP A 121 -10.31 9.25 -6.77
C ASP A 121 -10.21 8.01 -7.69
N ILE A 122 -9.25 7.15 -7.39
CA ILE A 122 -9.05 5.85 -8.05
C ILE A 122 -9.16 4.75 -6.99
N ASP A 123 -10.08 3.82 -7.19
CA ASP A 123 -10.28 2.68 -6.30
C ASP A 123 -9.62 1.42 -6.86
N VAL A 124 -8.89 0.71 -6.02
CA VAL A 124 -8.20 -0.53 -6.38
C VAL A 124 -8.61 -1.63 -5.40
N VAL A 125 -9.12 -2.72 -5.96
CA VAL A 125 -9.58 -3.87 -5.16
C VAL A 125 -8.38 -4.68 -4.67
N ALA A 126 -8.35 -4.98 -3.38
CA ALA A 126 -7.40 -5.90 -2.77
C ALA A 126 -7.99 -7.30 -2.59
N SER A 127 -9.28 -7.40 -2.23
CA SER A 127 -9.98 -8.69 -2.12
C SER A 127 -11.46 -8.56 -2.44
N LYS A 128 -11.95 -9.46 -3.28
CA LYS A 128 -13.39 -9.65 -3.54
C LYS A 128 -13.91 -10.75 -2.62
N GLY A 129 -14.52 -10.34 -1.52
CA GLY A 129 -14.95 -11.24 -0.45
C GLY A 129 -13.84 -11.53 0.56
N ILE A 130 -14.26 -11.87 1.75
CA ILE A 130 -13.41 -12.35 2.84
C ILE A 130 -13.71 -13.83 3.02
N SER A 131 -12.81 -14.67 2.52
CA SER A 131 -12.99 -16.13 2.48
C SER A 131 -12.04 -16.89 3.42
N TRP A 132 -11.42 -16.19 4.37
CA TRP A 132 -10.48 -16.73 5.34
C TRP A 132 -10.86 -16.32 6.76
N LEU A 133 -10.31 -17.02 7.74
CA LEU A 133 -10.29 -16.66 9.15
C LEU A 133 -8.85 -16.52 9.64
N GLY A 134 -8.63 -15.62 10.59
CA GLY A 134 -7.29 -15.28 11.06
C GLY A 134 -6.53 -14.38 10.07
N TRP A 135 -5.21 -14.35 10.15
CA TRP A 135 -4.36 -13.52 9.31
C TRP A 135 -4.17 -14.08 7.91
N SER A 136 -4.39 -13.22 6.91
CA SER A 136 -4.04 -13.44 5.51
C SER A 136 -3.50 -12.16 4.92
N ASP A 137 -2.59 -12.27 3.98
CA ASP A 137 -2.09 -11.11 3.23
C ASP A 137 -2.92 -10.96 1.95
N VAL A 138 -3.30 -9.72 1.65
CA VAL A 138 -4.03 -9.34 0.44
C VAL A 138 -3.24 -8.29 -0.31
N GLU A 139 -3.38 -8.29 -1.64
CA GLU A 139 -2.65 -7.39 -2.52
C GLU A 139 -3.59 -6.63 -3.44
N ALA A 140 -3.37 -5.32 -3.57
CA ALA A 140 -3.98 -4.48 -4.58
C ALA A 140 -2.93 -4.11 -5.63
N ALA A 141 -3.29 -4.16 -6.92
CA ALA A 141 -2.42 -3.77 -8.02
C ALA A 141 -2.75 -2.34 -8.47
N PRO A 142 -1.99 -1.32 -8.06
CA PRO A 142 -2.24 0.06 -8.44
C PRO A 142 -1.99 0.26 -9.95
N PRO A 143 -2.54 1.36 -10.55
CA PRO A 143 -2.29 1.69 -11.94
C PRO A 143 -0.79 1.78 -12.23
N GLN A 144 -0.38 1.34 -13.42
CA GLN A 144 1.04 1.41 -13.86
C GLN A 144 1.33 2.59 -14.78
N ASP A 145 0.32 3.41 -15.08
CA ASP A 145 0.48 4.63 -15.88
C ASP A 145 1.24 5.69 -15.07
N LEU A 146 2.44 6.04 -15.53
CA LEU A 146 3.31 7.02 -14.88
C LEU A 146 2.69 8.44 -14.84
N ASP A 147 1.82 8.78 -15.77
CA ASP A 147 1.18 10.09 -15.83
C ASP A 147 0.21 10.34 -14.68
N LEU A 148 -0.24 9.26 -14.00
CA LEU A 148 -1.07 9.36 -12.81
C LEU A 148 -0.28 9.67 -11.54
N TYR A 149 1.06 9.51 -11.59
CA TYR A 149 1.91 9.67 -10.41
C TYR A 149 2.48 11.08 -10.29
N PRO A 150 2.67 11.59 -9.05
CA PRO A 150 2.49 10.91 -7.78
C PRO A 150 1.01 10.67 -7.42
N LEU A 151 0.70 9.47 -6.90
CA LEU A 151 -0.60 9.13 -6.33
C LEU A 151 -0.58 9.24 -4.81
N LYS A 152 -1.67 9.70 -4.21
CA LYS A 152 -1.86 9.70 -2.76
C LYS A 152 -2.76 8.55 -2.35
N LEU A 153 -2.26 7.61 -1.57
CA LEU A 153 -3.11 6.62 -0.90
C LEU A 153 -3.80 7.31 0.29
N THR A 154 -5.12 7.37 0.26
CA THR A 154 -5.90 8.14 1.22
C THR A 154 -6.71 7.27 2.18
N HIS A 155 -7.32 6.19 1.68
CA HIS A 155 -8.22 5.36 2.47
C HIS A 155 -8.04 3.87 2.19
N ILE A 156 -8.32 3.07 3.21
CA ILE A 156 -8.73 1.68 3.05
C ILE A 156 -10.26 1.68 3.07
N TYR A 157 -10.92 0.90 2.24
CA TYR A 157 -12.37 0.80 2.26
C TYR A 157 -12.85 -0.65 2.30
N PHE A 158 -14.03 -0.83 2.89
CA PHE A 158 -14.79 -2.07 2.81
C PHE A 158 -16.19 -1.76 2.30
N GLU A 159 -16.59 -2.40 1.19
CA GLU A 159 -17.83 -2.12 0.47
C GLU A 159 -18.74 -3.34 0.43
N MET A 160 -20.01 -3.12 0.75
CA MET A 160 -21.06 -4.12 0.59
C MET A 160 -21.91 -3.87 -0.65
N PRO A 161 -22.29 -4.93 -1.38
CA PRO A 161 -23.27 -4.82 -2.46
C PRO A 161 -24.61 -4.28 -1.94
N PHE A 162 -25.34 -3.59 -2.80
CA PHE A 162 -26.68 -3.09 -2.46
C PHE A 162 -27.59 -4.22 -1.94
N ASN A 163 -28.37 -3.92 -0.89
CA ASN A 163 -29.24 -4.86 -0.16
C ASN A 163 -28.51 -6.06 0.48
N ARG A 164 -27.23 -5.93 0.79
CA ARG A 164 -26.44 -6.94 1.51
C ARG A 164 -25.86 -6.30 2.76
N ASP A 165 -26.62 -6.36 3.84
CA ASP A 165 -26.15 -5.86 5.14
C ASP A 165 -25.04 -6.75 5.68
N ASP A 166 -24.09 -6.14 6.37
CA ASP A 166 -23.02 -6.87 7.06
C ASP A 166 -22.52 -6.10 8.29
N ILE A 167 -22.07 -6.83 9.26
CA ILE A 167 -21.42 -6.34 10.48
C ILE A 167 -20.19 -7.18 10.77
N GLY A 168 -19.09 -6.51 11.05
CA GLY A 168 -17.87 -7.26 11.32
C GLY A 168 -16.73 -6.40 11.85
N VAL A 169 -15.60 -7.10 12.01
CA VAL A 169 -14.34 -6.55 12.48
C VAL A 169 -13.22 -7.12 11.65
N PHE A 170 -12.29 -6.27 11.22
CA PHE A 170 -10.97 -6.66 10.72
C PHE A 170 -9.88 -6.11 11.63
N LEU A 171 -8.75 -6.82 11.68
CA LEU A 171 -7.49 -6.19 12.09
C LEU A 171 -6.64 -6.03 10.84
N ILE A 172 -6.06 -4.84 10.65
CA ILE A 172 -5.21 -4.52 9.50
C ILE A 172 -3.85 -4.11 10.00
N ASP A 173 -2.81 -4.65 9.35
CA ASP A 173 -1.42 -4.39 9.70
C ASP A 173 -0.54 -4.42 8.45
N LYS A 174 0.70 -3.91 8.54
CA LYS A 174 1.71 -4.00 7.47
C LYS A 174 1.23 -3.50 6.10
N LEU A 175 0.74 -2.27 6.03
CA LEU A 175 0.43 -1.66 4.73
C LEU A 175 1.75 -1.28 4.04
N GLN A 176 2.10 -1.99 2.95
CA GLN A 176 3.39 -1.92 2.30
C GLN A 176 3.27 -1.80 0.79
N ALA A 177 4.20 -1.07 0.17
CA ALA A 177 4.34 -1.00 -1.28
C ALA A 177 5.51 -1.89 -1.73
N PHE A 178 5.28 -2.69 -2.79
CA PHE A 178 6.22 -3.65 -3.35
C PHE A 178 6.64 -3.21 -4.74
N TYR A 179 7.94 -2.98 -4.95
CA TYR A 179 8.50 -2.53 -6.21
C TYR A 179 9.16 -3.66 -6.97
N PRO A 180 9.00 -3.70 -8.31
CA PRO A 180 9.42 -4.84 -9.11
C PRO A 180 10.93 -4.99 -9.15
N VAL A 181 11.37 -6.23 -9.40
CA VAL A 181 12.73 -6.60 -9.72
C VAL A 181 12.89 -6.62 -11.24
N ASN A 182 13.87 -5.89 -11.75
CA ASN A 182 14.28 -5.97 -13.15
C ASN A 182 15.58 -6.78 -13.25
N GLN A 183 15.70 -7.57 -14.34
CA GLN A 183 16.93 -8.24 -14.70
C GLN A 183 17.49 -7.61 -15.98
N ASP A 184 18.79 -7.33 -15.97
CA ASP A 184 19.48 -6.92 -17.19
C ASP A 184 19.69 -8.13 -18.15
N ALA A 185 20.23 -7.86 -19.33
CA ALA A 185 20.50 -8.91 -20.34
C ALA A 185 21.51 -9.97 -19.85
N GLN A 186 22.25 -9.70 -18.78
CA GLN A 186 23.22 -10.60 -18.15
C GLN A 186 22.62 -11.36 -16.96
N GLY A 187 21.34 -11.14 -16.64
CA GLY A 187 20.65 -11.79 -15.53
C GLY A 187 20.90 -11.17 -14.15
N ASN A 188 21.56 -9.99 -14.10
CA ASN A 188 21.70 -9.27 -12.84
C ASN A 188 20.38 -8.64 -12.45
N VAL A 189 20.02 -8.77 -11.17
CA VAL A 189 18.80 -8.21 -10.62
C VAL A 189 19.02 -6.74 -10.30
N GLN A 190 18.18 -5.88 -10.87
CA GLN A 190 18.15 -4.44 -10.62
C GLN A 190 16.76 -4.00 -10.19
N SER A 191 16.70 -2.98 -9.34
CA SER A 191 15.42 -2.30 -9.04
C SER A 191 14.94 -1.55 -10.30
N ALA A 192 13.62 -1.56 -10.55
CA ALA A 192 13.02 -0.72 -11.59
C ALA A 192 13.23 0.78 -11.29
N TYR A 193 13.43 1.12 -10.04
CA TYR A 193 13.69 2.46 -9.54
C TYR A 193 14.82 2.42 -8.52
N ASP A 194 15.70 3.43 -8.58
CA ASP A 194 16.71 3.64 -7.54
C ASP A 194 16.13 4.55 -6.47
N PHE A 195 16.06 4.04 -5.26
CA PHE A 195 15.58 4.78 -4.10
C PHE A 195 16.74 5.13 -3.18
N TYR A 196 16.79 6.38 -2.77
CA TYR A 196 17.80 6.88 -1.85
C TYR A 196 17.15 7.68 -0.73
N VAL A 197 17.47 7.32 0.51
CA VAL A 197 17.05 8.09 1.68
C VAL A 197 18.06 9.19 1.94
N VAL A 198 17.63 10.44 1.85
CA VAL A 198 18.46 11.63 2.05
C VAL A 198 19.05 11.63 3.46
N LYS A 199 20.37 11.79 3.55
CA LYS A 199 21.13 11.92 4.80
C LYS A 199 21.52 13.37 5.05
N ALA A 200 21.87 13.68 6.28
CA ALA A 200 22.32 15.01 6.65
C ALA A 200 23.57 15.40 5.82
N GLY A 201 23.50 16.57 5.17
CA GLY A 201 24.57 17.09 4.34
C GLY A 201 24.62 16.57 2.90
N ASP A 202 23.68 15.72 2.48
CA ASP A 202 23.61 15.27 1.10
C ASP A 202 23.23 16.41 0.16
N THR A 203 23.86 16.41 -1.01
CA THR A 203 23.44 17.20 -2.18
C THR A 203 22.99 16.27 -3.31
N ILE A 204 22.21 16.78 -4.26
CA ILE A 204 21.78 15.99 -5.43
C ILE A 204 23.00 15.47 -6.20
N THR A 205 24.06 16.27 -6.27
CA THR A 205 25.33 15.91 -6.92
C THR A 205 26.00 14.71 -6.20
N ASP A 206 26.02 14.72 -4.86
CA ASP A 206 26.60 13.62 -4.08
C ASP A 206 25.76 12.35 -4.21
N ILE A 207 24.45 12.50 -4.23
CA ILE A 207 23.52 11.37 -4.44
C ILE A 207 23.75 10.76 -5.83
N SER A 208 23.85 11.57 -6.89
CA SER A 208 24.13 11.11 -8.25
C SER A 208 25.46 10.37 -8.34
N ARG A 209 26.53 10.90 -7.74
CA ARG A 209 27.83 10.20 -7.70
C ARG A 209 27.78 8.89 -6.94
N ARG A 210 27.04 8.84 -5.84
CA ARG A 210 26.97 7.65 -4.97
C ARG A 210 26.18 6.52 -5.61
N ILE A 211 25.08 6.83 -6.30
CA ILE A 211 24.19 5.84 -6.91
C ILE A 211 24.73 5.41 -8.29
N TYR A 212 25.11 6.38 -9.11
CA TYR A 212 25.44 6.15 -10.53
C TYR A 212 26.94 6.28 -10.84
N GLY A 213 27.78 6.65 -9.88
CA GLY A 213 29.21 6.88 -10.08
C GLY A 213 29.55 8.15 -10.87
N THR A 214 28.57 8.96 -11.26
CA THR A 214 28.71 10.16 -12.10
C THR A 214 27.72 11.23 -11.70
N ILE A 215 27.99 12.49 -12.09
CA ILE A 215 27.07 13.63 -11.90
C ILE A 215 26.10 13.82 -13.07
N ALA A 216 26.20 12.99 -14.11
CA ALA A 216 25.40 13.14 -15.33
C ALA A 216 23.88 13.06 -15.08
N TYR A 217 23.46 12.37 -14.01
CA TYR A 217 22.04 12.16 -13.67
C TYR A 217 21.43 13.22 -12.75
N VAL A 218 22.17 14.29 -12.39
CA VAL A 218 21.67 15.35 -11.50
C VAL A 218 20.39 15.98 -12.03
N ASN A 219 20.33 16.32 -13.32
CA ASN A 219 19.15 16.94 -13.92
C ASN A 219 17.95 15.96 -13.96
N GLU A 220 18.21 14.69 -14.22
CA GLU A 220 17.18 13.65 -14.23
C GLU A 220 16.62 13.40 -12.83
N ILE A 221 17.49 13.31 -11.81
CA ILE A 221 17.07 13.23 -10.41
C ILE A 221 16.21 14.43 -10.04
N MET A 222 16.61 15.65 -10.42
CA MET A 222 15.82 16.86 -10.15
C MET A 222 14.46 16.80 -10.83
N ALA A 223 14.41 16.47 -12.11
CA ALA A 223 13.17 16.40 -12.88
C ALA A 223 12.19 15.36 -12.30
N ASN A 224 12.68 14.14 -12.04
CA ASN A 224 11.86 13.04 -11.52
C ASN A 224 11.38 13.25 -10.07
N ASN A 225 11.99 14.18 -9.33
CA ASN A 225 11.61 14.50 -7.96
C ASN A 225 11.01 15.89 -7.79
N SER A 226 10.73 16.60 -8.89
CA SER A 226 10.23 17.98 -8.89
C SER A 226 11.12 18.93 -8.05
N LEU A 227 12.43 18.78 -8.18
CA LEU A 227 13.44 19.56 -7.47
C LEU A 227 14.09 20.58 -8.42
N THR A 228 14.55 21.68 -7.85
CA THR A 228 15.37 22.69 -8.53
C THR A 228 16.78 22.75 -7.94
N SER A 229 17.71 23.39 -8.61
CA SER A 229 19.13 23.47 -8.18
C SER A 229 19.35 24.18 -6.84
N GLY A 230 18.35 24.88 -6.32
CA GLY A 230 18.42 25.60 -5.04
C GLY A 230 17.69 24.91 -3.90
N ASP A 231 17.06 23.77 -4.14
CA ASP A 231 16.25 23.11 -3.13
C ASP A 231 17.11 22.44 -2.05
N ILE A 232 16.68 22.62 -0.81
CA ILE A 232 17.24 21.91 0.34
C ILE A 232 16.61 20.52 0.37
N LEU A 233 17.45 19.49 0.42
CA LEU A 233 16.99 18.11 0.55
C LEU A 233 16.64 17.80 2.02
N PRO A 234 15.35 17.52 2.35
CA PRO A 234 14.99 17.15 3.70
C PRO A 234 15.57 15.79 4.08
N VAL A 235 16.22 15.70 5.25
CA VAL A 235 16.76 14.44 5.78
C VAL A 235 15.61 13.44 5.99
N GLY A 236 15.84 12.18 5.59
CA GLY A 236 14.85 11.12 5.68
C GLY A 236 13.84 11.07 4.52
N LYS A 237 13.86 12.05 3.59
CA LYS A 237 13.04 11.98 2.37
C LYS A 237 13.61 10.92 1.41
N VAL A 238 12.73 10.19 0.74
CA VAL A 238 13.07 9.23 -0.33
C VAL A 238 12.88 9.92 -1.67
#